data_ca45f06f6488ba4d65db0dd856166904
#
_entry.id   ca45f06f6488ba4d65db0dd856166904
#
_cell.length_a   1.000
_cell.length_b   1.000
_cell.length_c   1.000
_cell.angle_alpha   90.00
_cell.angle_beta   90.00
_cell.angle_gamma   90.00
#
_symmetry.space_group_name_H-M   'P 1'
#
loop_
_entity.id
_entity.type
_entity.pdbx_description
1 polymer ?
#
loop_
_entity_poly.entity_id
_entity_poly.type
_entity_poly.pdbx_seq_one_letter_code
_entity_poly.pdbx_strand_id
1 'polypeptide(L)'
;MATKTSRGLRNLNPGNIRRSKVTYRGEKIPSTDSAFKQFESIEMGYRAIFVLLHTYQLRGYADSIESIINRYAPPSENHTEAYIRRLCNSTGFARDRKLDTLSADDMIPIVTAISAVENGIPADPKAVEAGWVEFRKEY
;
A
#
# COMPACT_ATOMS: atom_id res chain seq x y z
N MET A 1 -0.99 11.89 26.95
CA MET A 1 -0.39 10.58 26.64
C MET A 1 -0.07 10.50 25.15
N ALA A 2 1.16 10.12 24.81
CA ALA A 2 1.55 9.97 23.42
C ALA A 2 0.84 8.76 22.80
N THR A 3 0.28 8.94 21.60
CA THR A 3 -0.31 7.84 20.85
C THR A 3 0.82 6.93 20.35
N LYS A 4 0.66 5.62 20.57
CA LYS A 4 1.64 4.64 20.13
C LYS A 4 1.62 4.55 18.60
N THR A 5 2.76 4.81 17.96
CA THR A 5 2.88 4.71 16.51
C THR A 5 2.76 3.24 16.07
N SER A 6 2.02 2.99 15.01
CA SER A 6 1.88 1.66 14.44
C SER A 6 3.22 1.10 13.94
N ARG A 7 3.32 -0.22 13.86
CA ARG A 7 4.52 -0.91 13.36
C ARG A 7 4.88 -0.46 11.95
N GLY A 8 3.87 -0.36 11.07
CA GLY A 8 4.09 0.10 9.70
C GLY A 8 4.68 1.49 9.63
N LEU A 9 4.14 2.42 10.40
CA LEU A 9 4.65 3.80 10.40
C LEU A 9 6.03 3.91 11.05
N ARG A 10 6.32 3.10 12.08
CA ARG A 10 7.68 3.05 12.66
C ARG A 10 8.71 2.58 11.63
N ASN A 11 8.32 1.67 10.75
CA ASN A 11 9.17 1.14 9.69
C ASN A 11 9.22 2.06 8.46
N LEU A 12 8.48 3.16 8.45
CA LEU A 12 8.25 3.99 7.27
C LEU A 12 7.73 3.15 6.10
N ASN A 13 6.95 2.13 6.44
CA ASN A 13 6.34 1.14 5.55
C ASN A 13 4.83 1.12 5.77
N PRO A 14 4.11 2.13 5.25
CA PRO A 14 2.69 2.32 5.57
C PRO A 14 1.78 1.21 5.05
N GLY A 15 2.24 0.40 4.11
CA GLY A 15 1.49 -0.74 3.58
C GLY A 15 1.85 -2.07 4.24
N ASN A 16 2.71 -2.07 5.24
CA ASN A 16 3.20 -3.30 5.87
C ASN A 16 3.70 -4.34 4.83
N ILE A 17 4.47 -3.87 3.85
CA ILE A 17 5.05 -4.75 2.83
C ILE A 17 6.01 -5.72 3.50
N ARG A 18 5.79 -7.03 3.28
CA ARG A 18 6.60 -8.07 3.88
C ARG A 18 7.98 -8.14 3.27
N ARG A 19 8.95 -8.62 4.05
CA ARG A 19 10.31 -8.89 3.57
C ARG A 19 10.23 -9.85 2.37
N SER A 20 11.03 -9.57 1.34
CA SER A 20 11.12 -10.38 0.14
C SER A 20 12.46 -10.15 -0.53
N LYS A 21 12.75 -10.92 -1.58
CA LYS A 21 13.98 -10.77 -2.37
C LYS A 21 13.93 -9.54 -3.27
N VAL A 22 12.75 -9.00 -3.55
CA VAL A 22 12.59 -7.79 -4.36
C VAL A 22 13.04 -6.59 -3.53
N THR A 23 13.89 -5.74 -4.08
CA THR A 23 14.34 -4.52 -3.43
C THR A 23 13.69 -3.33 -4.10
N TYR A 24 13.02 -2.49 -3.29
CA TYR A 24 12.42 -1.25 -3.76
C TYR A 24 13.41 -0.10 -3.59
N ARG A 25 13.30 0.91 -4.45
CA ARG A 25 14.05 2.15 -4.29
C ARG A 25 13.68 2.80 -2.95
N GLY A 26 14.68 3.21 -2.17
CA GLY A 26 14.49 3.80 -0.86
C GLY A 26 14.27 2.79 0.25
N GLU A 27 14.42 1.51 -0.03
CA GLU A 27 14.34 0.48 1.00
C GLU A 27 15.60 0.49 1.84
N LYS A 28 15.43 0.41 3.17
CA LYS A 28 16.53 0.31 4.13
C LYS A 28 16.93 -1.16 4.31
N ILE A 29 18.15 -1.48 3.91
CA ILE A 29 18.67 -2.84 3.97
C ILE A 29 19.92 -2.87 4.85
N PRO A 30 19.99 -3.80 5.81
CA PRO A 30 18.96 -4.76 6.20
C PRO A 30 17.85 -4.12 7.01
N SER A 31 16.65 -4.72 6.93
CA SER A 31 15.56 -4.35 7.82
C SER A 31 15.84 -4.90 9.22
N THR A 32 15.57 -4.10 10.24
CA THR A 32 15.64 -4.56 11.63
C THR A 32 14.32 -5.20 12.10
N ASP A 33 13.27 -5.13 11.27
CA ASP A 33 12.00 -5.80 11.54
C ASP A 33 12.08 -7.23 11.04
N SER A 34 11.60 -8.19 11.84
CA SER A 34 11.68 -9.62 11.52
C SER A 34 10.80 -10.04 10.35
N ALA A 35 9.73 -9.29 10.06
CA ALA A 35 8.72 -9.67 9.08
C ALA A 35 8.55 -8.66 7.94
N PHE A 36 8.78 -7.39 8.20
CA PHE A 36 8.44 -6.30 7.28
C PHE A 36 9.67 -5.55 6.79
N LYS A 37 9.55 -5.00 5.60
CA LYS A 37 10.55 -4.07 5.05
C LYS A 37 10.56 -2.77 5.85
N GLN A 38 11.65 -2.04 5.75
CA GLN A 38 11.79 -0.67 6.25
C GLN A 38 12.21 0.23 5.11
N PHE A 39 11.80 1.49 5.17
CA PHE A 39 12.16 2.46 4.13
C PHE A 39 12.91 3.65 4.75
N GLU A 40 13.61 4.40 3.92
CA GLU A 40 14.40 5.55 4.36
C GLU A 40 13.53 6.78 4.61
N SER A 41 12.35 6.84 3.97
CA SER A 41 11.38 7.91 4.14
C SER A 41 9.96 7.37 3.96
N ILE A 42 8.97 8.09 4.48
CA ILE A 42 7.58 7.70 4.34
C ILE A 42 7.14 7.78 2.87
N GLU A 43 7.66 8.73 2.11
CA GLU A 43 7.37 8.89 0.68
C GLU A 43 7.83 7.66 -0.10
N MET A 44 9.00 7.11 0.22
CA MET A 44 9.49 5.89 -0.42
C MET A 44 8.66 4.67 -0.01
N GLY A 45 8.16 4.65 1.23
CA GLY A 45 7.22 3.63 1.68
C GLY A 45 5.91 3.66 0.89
N TYR A 46 5.34 4.83 0.66
CA TYR A 46 4.15 4.97 -0.18
C TYR A 46 4.44 4.64 -1.64
N ARG A 47 5.57 5.11 -2.16
CA ARG A 47 6.00 4.75 -3.52
C ARG A 47 6.00 3.24 -3.72
N ALA A 48 6.52 2.51 -2.74
CA ALA A 48 6.60 1.05 -2.82
C ALA A 48 5.22 0.39 -2.97
N ILE A 49 4.18 0.93 -2.33
CA ILE A 49 2.83 0.40 -2.49
C ILE A 49 2.36 0.60 -3.94
N PHE A 50 2.55 1.78 -4.49
CA PHE A 50 2.18 2.04 -5.89
C PHE A 50 2.91 1.11 -6.85
N VAL A 51 4.21 0.88 -6.65
CA VAL A 51 5.01 -0.03 -7.45
C VAL A 51 4.46 -1.46 -7.36
N LEU A 52 4.16 -1.92 -6.15
CA LEU A 52 3.65 -3.27 -5.92
C LEU A 52 2.33 -3.50 -6.64
N LEU A 53 1.38 -2.57 -6.52
CA LEU A 53 0.08 -2.69 -7.16
C LEU A 53 0.19 -2.61 -8.69
N HIS A 54 1.09 -1.76 -9.19
CA HIS A 54 1.37 -1.69 -10.62
C HIS A 54 1.96 -3.00 -11.14
N THR A 55 2.85 -3.63 -10.37
CA THR A 55 3.41 -4.94 -10.70
C THR A 55 2.31 -6.00 -10.79
N TYR A 56 1.32 -5.96 -9.88
CA TYR A 56 0.18 -6.88 -9.95
C TYR A 56 -0.56 -6.72 -11.28
N GLN A 57 -0.82 -5.49 -11.71
CA GLN A 57 -1.53 -5.25 -12.97
C GLN A 57 -0.70 -5.68 -14.18
N LEU A 58 0.58 -5.33 -14.20
CA LEU A 58 1.48 -5.70 -15.32
C LEU A 58 1.59 -7.21 -15.52
N ARG A 59 1.55 -7.97 -14.43
CA ARG A 59 1.64 -9.43 -14.47
C ARG A 59 0.27 -10.10 -14.63
N GLY A 60 -0.80 -9.33 -14.75
CA GLY A 60 -2.15 -9.85 -14.89
C GLY A 60 -2.69 -10.51 -13.62
N TYR A 61 -2.15 -10.19 -12.45
CA TYR A 61 -2.56 -10.82 -11.19
C TYR A 61 -3.79 -10.15 -10.58
N ALA A 62 -3.86 -8.82 -10.61
CA ALA A 62 -4.91 -8.09 -9.90
C ALA A 62 -5.06 -6.67 -10.44
N ASP A 63 -6.31 -6.23 -10.65
CA ASP A 63 -6.63 -4.90 -11.18
C ASP A 63 -7.94 -4.32 -10.63
N SER A 64 -8.50 -4.89 -9.58
CA SER A 64 -9.69 -4.38 -8.89
C SER A 64 -9.44 -4.43 -7.39
N ILE A 65 -10.25 -3.72 -6.58
CA ILE A 65 -10.12 -3.80 -5.11
C ILE A 65 -10.16 -5.25 -4.66
N GLU A 66 -11.13 -6.00 -5.15
CA GLU A 66 -11.31 -7.41 -4.78
C GLU A 66 -10.08 -8.25 -5.11
N SER A 67 -9.59 -8.18 -6.35
CA SER A 67 -8.44 -8.97 -6.76
C SER A 67 -7.13 -8.49 -6.10
N ILE A 68 -6.97 -7.18 -5.94
CA ILE A 68 -5.79 -6.61 -5.27
C ILE A 68 -5.72 -7.09 -3.82
N ILE A 69 -6.82 -6.97 -3.06
CA ILE A 69 -6.78 -7.28 -1.63
C ILE A 69 -6.72 -8.78 -1.38
N ASN A 70 -7.33 -9.60 -2.23
CA ASN A 70 -7.15 -11.06 -2.13
C ASN A 70 -5.68 -11.47 -2.26
N ARG A 71 -4.89 -10.71 -3.00
CA ARG A 71 -3.46 -10.95 -3.14
C ARG A 71 -2.64 -10.25 -2.06
N TYR A 72 -2.99 -9.02 -1.72
CA TYR A 72 -2.27 -8.19 -0.75
C TYR A 72 -2.47 -8.68 0.68
N ALA A 73 -3.69 -9.08 1.02
CA ALA A 73 -4.10 -9.52 2.35
C ALA A 73 -4.92 -10.81 2.23
N PRO A 74 -4.27 -11.96 1.92
CA PRO A 74 -4.98 -13.20 1.60
C PRO A 74 -5.78 -13.73 2.77
N PRO A 75 -6.90 -14.47 2.49
CA PRO A 75 -7.82 -14.95 3.52
C PRO A 75 -7.18 -15.85 4.60
N SER A 76 -6.10 -16.55 4.25
CA SER A 76 -5.40 -17.42 5.21
C SER A 76 -4.76 -16.65 6.37
N GLU A 77 -4.55 -15.33 6.22
CA GLU A 77 -3.82 -14.52 7.21
C GLU A 77 -4.61 -13.29 7.68
N ASN A 78 -5.73 -12.96 7.02
CA ASN A 78 -6.41 -11.68 7.22
C ASN A 78 -7.93 -11.79 7.10
N HIS A 79 -8.64 -10.77 7.59
CA HIS A 79 -10.07 -10.57 7.37
C HIS A 79 -10.28 -9.89 6.01
N THR A 80 -10.05 -10.61 4.95
CA THR A 80 -10.00 -10.09 3.58
C THR A 80 -11.29 -9.41 3.14
N GLU A 81 -12.45 -10.02 3.40
CA GLU A 81 -13.75 -9.42 3.04
C GLU A 81 -13.99 -8.08 3.74
N ALA A 82 -13.67 -7.99 5.02
CA ALA A 82 -13.80 -6.73 5.75
C ALA A 82 -12.86 -5.65 5.18
N TYR A 83 -11.66 -6.05 4.79
CA TYR A 83 -10.68 -5.17 4.17
C TYR A 83 -11.21 -4.63 2.83
N ILE A 84 -11.72 -5.51 1.97
CA ILE A 84 -12.32 -5.13 0.69
C ILE A 84 -13.44 -4.10 0.90
N ARG A 85 -14.36 -4.39 1.83
CA ARG A 85 -15.48 -3.48 2.12
C ARG A 85 -15.01 -2.12 2.61
N ARG A 86 -13.97 -2.08 3.44
CA ARG A 86 -13.41 -0.81 3.92
C ARG A 86 -12.84 0.03 2.78
N LEU A 87 -12.15 -0.59 1.84
CA LEU A 87 -11.63 0.12 0.68
C LEU A 87 -12.76 0.62 -0.22
N CYS A 88 -13.77 -0.20 -0.47
CA CYS A 88 -14.93 0.23 -1.26
C CYS A 88 -15.66 1.41 -0.61
N ASN A 89 -15.85 1.37 0.70
CA ASN A 89 -16.51 2.46 1.43
C ASN A 89 -15.68 3.75 1.42
N SER A 90 -14.37 3.62 1.57
CA SER A 90 -13.45 4.78 1.62
C SER A 90 -13.29 5.45 0.27
N THR A 91 -13.30 4.69 -0.81
CA THR A 91 -13.03 5.21 -2.16
C THR A 91 -14.31 5.50 -2.95
N GLY A 92 -15.43 4.87 -2.60
CA GLY A 92 -16.65 4.91 -3.40
C GLY A 92 -16.59 4.02 -4.64
N PHE A 93 -15.55 3.20 -4.79
CA PHE A 93 -15.40 2.30 -5.94
C PHE A 93 -16.10 0.97 -5.68
N ALA A 94 -16.70 0.40 -6.75
CA ALA A 94 -17.22 -0.96 -6.70
C ALA A 94 -16.05 -1.96 -6.58
N ARG A 95 -16.27 -3.07 -5.91
CA ARG A 95 -15.22 -4.06 -5.64
C ARG A 95 -14.63 -4.70 -6.89
N ASP A 96 -15.42 -4.78 -7.95
CA ASP A 96 -15.01 -5.37 -9.23
C ASP A 96 -14.63 -4.32 -10.29
N ARG A 97 -14.67 -3.03 -9.94
CA ARG A 97 -14.29 -1.97 -10.86
C ARG A 97 -12.83 -2.12 -11.27
N LYS A 98 -12.59 -2.15 -12.58
CA LYS A 98 -11.23 -2.22 -13.12
C LYS A 98 -10.49 -0.91 -12.88
N LEU A 99 -9.30 -1.00 -12.27
CA LEU A 99 -8.48 0.14 -11.93
C LEU A 99 -7.32 0.26 -12.91
N ASP A 100 -6.87 1.49 -13.13
CA ASP A 100 -5.64 1.76 -13.89
C ASP A 100 -4.55 2.15 -12.89
N THR A 101 -3.54 1.31 -12.74
CA THR A 101 -2.46 1.54 -11.78
C THR A 101 -1.55 2.71 -12.13
N LEU A 102 -1.72 3.30 -13.32
CA LEU A 102 -1.04 4.55 -13.73
C LEU A 102 -1.95 5.77 -13.62
N SER A 103 -3.15 5.61 -13.08
CA SER A 103 -4.09 6.72 -12.86
C SER A 103 -4.03 7.18 -11.41
N ALA A 104 -3.68 8.45 -11.19
CA ALA A 104 -3.68 9.06 -9.86
C ALA A 104 -5.08 9.03 -9.24
N ASP A 105 -6.10 9.31 -10.04
CA ASP A 105 -7.49 9.33 -9.58
C ASP A 105 -7.96 7.96 -9.08
N ASP A 106 -7.45 6.89 -9.68
CA ASP A 106 -7.75 5.53 -9.23
C ASP A 106 -6.89 5.13 -8.02
N MET A 107 -5.60 5.38 -8.07
CA MET A 107 -4.65 4.73 -7.16
C MET A 107 -4.37 5.50 -5.88
N ILE A 108 -4.42 6.83 -5.90
CA ILE A 108 -4.20 7.61 -4.66
C ILE A 108 -5.26 7.28 -3.60
N PRO A 109 -6.58 7.23 -3.95
CA PRO A 109 -7.59 6.80 -2.97
C PRO A 109 -7.37 5.38 -2.44
N ILE A 110 -6.95 4.45 -3.30
CA ILE A 110 -6.70 3.06 -2.91
C ILE A 110 -5.55 2.98 -1.90
N VAL A 111 -4.42 3.60 -2.19
CA VAL A 111 -3.24 3.56 -1.32
C VAL A 111 -3.50 4.30 -0.01
N THR A 112 -4.22 5.41 -0.06
CA THR A 112 -4.66 6.13 1.14
C THR A 112 -5.48 5.22 2.06
N ALA A 113 -6.42 4.47 1.49
CA ALA A 113 -7.27 3.56 2.25
C ALA A 113 -6.48 2.35 2.78
N ILE A 114 -5.57 1.79 1.99
CA ILE A 114 -4.69 0.69 2.45
C ILE A 114 -3.90 1.14 3.68
N SER A 115 -3.28 2.31 3.62
CA SER A 115 -2.52 2.85 4.75
C SER A 115 -3.36 3.00 6.00
N ALA A 116 -4.59 3.48 5.86
CA ALA A 116 -5.50 3.65 6.99
C ALA A 116 -5.89 2.32 7.62
N VAL A 117 -6.16 1.30 6.79
CA VAL A 117 -6.46 -0.05 7.31
C VAL A 117 -5.24 -0.64 8.03
N GLU A 118 -4.06 -0.53 7.44
CA GLU A 118 -2.85 -1.14 7.99
C GLU A 118 -2.39 -0.47 9.29
N ASN A 119 -2.62 0.81 9.45
CA ASN A 119 -2.06 1.56 10.57
C ASN A 119 -3.11 2.03 11.59
N GLY A 120 -4.39 1.88 11.29
CA GLY A 120 -5.48 2.27 12.19
C GLY A 120 -5.68 3.77 12.33
N ILE A 121 -5.03 4.60 11.51
CA ILE A 121 -5.18 6.05 11.46
C ILE A 121 -5.20 6.52 10.01
N PRO A 122 -5.80 7.69 9.72
CA PRO A 122 -5.78 8.24 8.37
C PRO A 122 -4.36 8.46 7.86
N ALA A 123 -4.14 8.21 6.57
CA ALA A 123 -2.87 8.50 5.92
C ALA A 123 -2.66 10.01 5.78
N ASP A 124 -1.41 10.46 5.81
CA ASP A 124 -1.06 11.84 5.50
C ASP A 124 -1.18 12.04 3.97
N PRO A 125 -2.13 12.87 3.49
CA PRO A 125 -2.34 13.06 2.06
C PRO A 125 -1.10 13.57 1.32
N LYS A 126 -0.30 14.42 1.98
CA LYS A 126 0.92 14.96 1.36
C LYS A 126 1.97 13.89 1.15
N ALA A 127 2.11 12.97 2.11
CA ALA A 127 3.05 11.87 1.99
C ALA A 127 2.62 10.88 0.90
N VAL A 128 1.33 10.56 0.80
CA VAL A 128 0.80 9.69 -0.25
C VAL A 128 1.06 10.33 -1.62
N GLU A 129 0.75 11.61 -1.78
CA GLU A 129 0.96 12.32 -3.03
C GLU A 129 2.44 12.37 -3.41
N ALA A 130 3.33 12.62 -2.45
CA ALA A 130 4.78 12.60 -2.69
C ALA A 130 5.24 11.21 -3.15
N GLY A 131 4.69 10.15 -2.57
CA GLY A 131 4.97 8.78 -3.01
C GLY A 131 4.52 8.53 -4.44
N TRP A 132 3.35 9.07 -4.82
CA TRP A 132 2.86 8.99 -6.20
C TRP A 132 3.79 9.71 -7.18
N VAL A 133 4.23 10.92 -6.83
CA VAL A 133 5.18 11.68 -7.66
C VAL A 133 6.46 10.88 -7.87
N GLU A 134 7.02 10.30 -6.80
CA GLU A 134 8.21 9.46 -6.89
C GLU A 134 7.99 8.23 -7.76
N PHE A 135 6.83 7.59 -7.65
CA PHE A 135 6.44 6.46 -8.49
C PHE A 135 6.42 6.86 -9.97
N ARG A 136 5.80 8.00 -10.31
CA ARG A 136 5.64 8.43 -11.70
C ARG A 136 6.94 8.94 -12.34
N LYS A 137 8.02 9.10 -11.58
CA LYS A 137 9.33 9.41 -12.15
C LYS A 137 9.90 8.25 -12.96
N GLU A 138 9.48 7.02 -12.64
CA GLU A 138 10.03 5.80 -13.26
C GLU A 138 9.00 4.99 -14.05
N TYR A 139 7.71 5.26 -13.87
CA TYR A 139 6.63 4.47 -14.49
C TYR A 139 5.62 5.30 -15.25
#